data_4af69341446020f8b4af881a459ca976
#
_entry.id   4af69341446020f8b4af881a459ca976
#
_cell.length_a   1.000
_cell.length_b   1.000
_cell.length_c   1.000
_cell.angle_alpha   90.00
_cell.angle_beta   90.00
_cell.angle_gamma   90.00
#
_symmetry.space_group_name_H-M   'P 1'
#
loop_
_entity.id
_entity.type
_entity.pdbx_description
1 polymer ?
#
loop_
_entity_poly.entity_id
_entity_poly.type
_entity_poly.pdbx_seq_one_letter_code
_entity_poly.pdbx_strand_id
1 'polypeptide(L)'
;MNKDKYLNIVKEINPKKIKFKNYFYSFFMGGLICSFGEFINLILENNTNIIQEDRTIIIMFIFIFISALLTGLGLFDNLVQIFGAGLFVPITGFSNAVCSEALEYISEGPIYGVGANMFKLAGSVLTYGIFTSIILSLIYLLFI
;
A
#
# COMPACT_ATOMS: atom_id res chain seq x y z
N MET A 1 -16.29 -34.38 4.44
CA MET A 1 -16.07 -33.57 3.20
C MET A 1 -15.42 -34.46 2.17
N ASN A 2 -16.00 -34.57 0.96
CA ASN A 2 -15.50 -35.50 -0.05
C ASN A 2 -14.17 -34.98 -0.60
N LYS A 3 -13.15 -35.85 -0.71
CA LYS A 3 -11.77 -35.54 -1.11
C LYS A 3 -11.73 -34.81 -2.47
N ASP A 4 -12.61 -35.19 -3.39
CA ASP A 4 -12.69 -34.60 -4.71
C ASP A 4 -13.24 -33.17 -4.68
N LYS A 5 -14.19 -32.89 -3.78
CA LYS A 5 -14.72 -31.54 -3.56
C LYS A 5 -13.67 -30.61 -2.95
N TYR A 6 -12.84 -31.13 -2.02
CA TYR A 6 -11.72 -30.40 -1.45
C TYR A 6 -10.66 -30.08 -2.50
N LEU A 7 -10.27 -31.05 -3.33
CA LEU A 7 -9.28 -30.86 -4.39
C LEU A 7 -9.73 -29.86 -5.46
N ASN A 8 -11.02 -29.81 -5.77
CA ASN A 8 -11.55 -28.81 -6.70
C ASN A 8 -11.53 -27.41 -6.11
N ILE A 9 -11.92 -27.25 -4.85
CA ILE A 9 -11.84 -25.95 -4.14
C ILE A 9 -10.38 -25.48 -4.06
N VAL A 10 -9.44 -26.36 -3.72
CA VAL A 10 -8.01 -26.02 -3.66
C VAL A 10 -7.48 -25.61 -5.04
N LYS A 11 -7.92 -26.23 -6.14
CA LYS A 11 -7.52 -25.83 -7.49
C LYS A 11 -8.06 -24.47 -7.90
N GLU A 12 -9.26 -24.11 -7.47
CA GLU A 12 -9.86 -22.78 -7.73
C GLU A 12 -9.19 -21.65 -6.94
N ILE A 13 -8.82 -21.94 -5.66
CA ILE A 13 -8.20 -20.97 -4.76
C ILE A 13 -6.69 -20.85 -4.97
N ASN A 14 -6.06 -21.88 -5.60
CA ASN A 14 -4.62 -21.89 -5.78
C ASN A 14 -4.19 -20.70 -6.67
N PRO A 15 -3.31 -19.83 -6.20
CA PRO A 15 -2.89 -18.66 -6.98
C PRO A 15 -2.30 -19.12 -8.31
N LYS A 16 -2.81 -18.55 -9.39
CA LYS A 16 -2.30 -18.83 -10.75
C LYS A 16 -0.81 -18.57 -10.76
N LYS A 17 -0.02 -19.48 -11.36
CA LYS A 17 1.42 -19.31 -11.50
C LYS A 17 1.74 -17.91 -12.02
N ILE A 18 2.60 -17.19 -11.31
CA ILE A 18 3.04 -15.85 -11.68
C ILE A 18 3.68 -15.93 -13.07
N LYS A 19 3.12 -15.22 -14.05
CA LYS A 19 3.66 -15.15 -15.40
C LYS A 19 4.68 -14.02 -15.46
N PHE A 20 5.71 -14.18 -16.28
CA PHE A 20 6.74 -13.14 -16.50
C PHE A 20 6.13 -11.75 -16.83
N LYS A 21 5.00 -11.73 -17.51
CA LYS A 21 4.21 -10.51 -17.78
C LYS A 21 3.83 -9.73 -16.52
N ASN A 22 3.57 -10.42 -15.39
CA ASN A 22 3.17 -9.76 -14.15
C ASN A 22 4.30 -8.92 -13.55
N TYR A 23 5.55 -9.36 -13.70
CA TYR A 23 6.72 -8.58 -13.29
C TYR A 23 6.84 -7.29 -14.10
N PHE A 24 6.60 -7.39 -15.41
CA PHE A 24 6.64 -6.22 -16.31
C PHE A 24 5.54 -5.22 -15.95
N TYR A 25 4.31 -5.66 -15.72
CA TYR A 25 3.21 -4.78 -15.31
C TYR A 25 3.47 -4.13 -13.95
N SER A 26 4.04 -4.87 -13.00
CA SER A 26 4.39 -4.34 -11.68
C SER A 26 5.49 -3.26 -11.79
N PHE A 27 6.52 -3.51 -12.59
CA PHE A 27 7.60 -2.55 -12.83
C PHE A 27 7.08 -1.27 -13.50
N PHE A 28 6.27 -1.43 -14.54
CA PHE A 28 5.71 -0.30 -15.28
C PHE A 28 4.78 0.54 -14.40
N MET A 29 3.92 -0.10 -13.59
CA MET A 29 3.00 0.62 -12.71
C MET A 29 3.74 1.35 -11.58
N GLY A 30 4.75 0.72 -10.99
CA GLY A 30 5.62 1.37 -10.00
C GLY A 30 6.29 2.62 -10.57
N GLY A 31 6.85 2.50 -11.80
CA GLY A 31 7.43 3.63 -12.54
C GLY A 31 6.43 4.75 -12.81
N LEU A 32 5.20 4.41 -13.20
CA LEU A 32 4.13 5.39 -13.42
C LEU A 32 3.77 6.16 -12.15
N ILE A 33 3.64 5.47 -11.02
CA ILE A 33 3.34 6.11 -9.73
C ILE A 33 4.46 7.08 -9.35
N CYS A 34 5.72 6.67 -9.47
CA CYS A 34 6.87 7.53 -9.20
C CYS A 34 6.91 8.74 -10.14
N SER A 35 6.69 8.55 -11.45
CA SER A 35 6.67 9.63 -12.44
C SER A 35 5.53 10.61 -12.17
N PHE A 36 4.36 10.13 -11.75
CA PHE A 36 3.23 10.97 -11.39
C PHE A 36 3.52 11.76 -10.11
N GLY A 37 4.17 11.15 -9.12
CA GLY A 37 4.62 11.84 -7.91
C GLY A 37 5.61 12.96 -8.23
N GLU A 38 6.59 12.70 -9.10
CA GLU A 38 7.57 13.71 -9.53
C GLU A 38 6.91 14.83 -10.34
N PHE A 39 5.95 14.50 -11.19
CA PHE A 39 5.18 15.50 -11.93
C PHE A 39 4.45 16.47 -10.98
N ILE A 40 3.82 15.96 -9.91
CA ILE A 40 3.18 16.80 -8.89
C ILE A 40 4.25 17.63 -8.16
N ASN A 41 5.41 17.06 -7.82
CA ASN A 41 6.51 17.76 -7.18
C ASN A 41 6.96 18.96 -8.00
N LEU A 42 7.17 18.81 -9.31
CA LEU A 42 7.57 19.87 -10.22
C LEU A 42 6.52 20.99 -10.31
N ILE A 43 5.23 20.65 -10.30
CA ILE A 43 4.15 21.66 -10.28
C ILE A 43 4.19 22.46 -8.98
N LEU A 44 4.35 21.80 -7.84
CA LEU A 44 4.43 22.47 -6.55
C LEU A 44 5.68 23.35 -6.44
N GLU A 45 6.82 22.89 -6.95
CA GLU A 45 8.07 23.64 -6.96
C GLU A 45 7.97 24.92 -7.76
N ASN A 46 7.38 24.87 -8.95
CA ASN A 46 7.26 26.02 -9.84
C ASN A 46 6.20 27.06 -9.38
N ASN A 47 5.19 26.61 -8.64
CA ASN A 47 4.07 27.48 -8.29
C ASN A 47 4.02 27.88 -6.80
N THR A 48 4.88 27.29 -5.97
CA THR A 48 4.86 27.54 -4.52
C THR A 48 6.25 27.65 -3.95
N ASN A 49 6.41 28.43 -2.87
CA ASN A 49 7.67 28.52 -2.12
C ASN A 49 7.75 27.48 -0.99
N ILE A 50 7.10 26.31 -1.16
CA ILE A 50 7.06 25.25 -0.17
C ILE A 50 8.40 24.51 -0.15
N ILE A 51 8.91 24.21 1.03
CA ILE A 51 10.14 23.44 1.25
C ILE A 51 9.95 22.01 0.71
N GLN A 52 11.03 21.39 0.23
CA GLN A 52 10.98 20.04 -0.37
C GLN A 52 10.37 18.98 0.54
N GLU A 53 10.62 19.05 1.84
CA GLU A 53 10.06 18.13 2.82
C GLU A 53 8.53 18.20 2.87
N ASP A 54 7.98 19.40 2.91
CA ASP A 54 6.52 19.62 2.93
C ASP A 54 5.87 19.21 1.61
N ARG A 55 6.53 19.43 0.46
CA ARG A 55 6.06 18.96 -0.84
C ARG A 55 5.92 17.44 -0.87
N THR A 56 6.91 16.73 -0.32
CA THR A 56 6.86 15.27 -0.21
C THR A 56 5.65 14.79 0.61
N ILE A 57 5.39 15.46 1.73
CA ILE A 57 4.23 15.16 2.58
C ILE A 57 2.91 15.38 1.82
N ILE A 58 2.79 16.48 1.09
CA ILE A 58 1.60 16.78 0.27
C ILE A 58 1.37 15.69 -0.77
N ILE A 59 2.42 15.25 -1.47
CA ILE A 59 2.35 14.19 -2.48
C ILE A 59 1.89 12.88 -1.84
N MET A 60 2.43 12.52 -0.67
CA MET A 60 1.99 11.33 0.06
C MET A 60 0.51 11.41 0.41
N PHE A 61 0.01 12.54 0.90
CA PHE A 61 -1.42 12.72 1.19
C PHE A 61 -2.30 12.55 -0.05
N ILE A 62 -1.88 13.04 -1.20
CA ILE A 62 -2.61 12.88 -2.47
C ILE A 62 -2.72 11.40 -2.82
N PHE A 63 -1.61 10.64 -2.74
CA PHE A 63 -1.63 9.21 -3.03
C PHE A 63 -2.47 8.40 -2.03
N ILE A 64 -2.37 8.73 -0.74
CA ILE A 64 -3.20 8.10 0.31
C ILE A 64 -4.68 8.34 0.02
N PHE A 65 -5.06 9.58 -0.30
CA PHE A 65 -6.44 9.93 -0.58
C PHE A 65 -6.99 9.21 -1.83
N ILE A 66 -6.24 9.20 -2.93
CA ILE A 66 -6.63 8.50 -4.16
C ILE A 66 -6.78 7.01 -3.90
N SER A 67 -5.83 6.40 -3.19
CA SER A 67 -5.88 4.97 -2.87
C SER A 67 -7.07 4.63 -1.98
N ALA A 68 -7.33 5.42 -0.94
CA ALA A 68 -8.48 5.23 -0.06
C ALA A 68 -9.81 5.34 -0.81
N LEU A 69 -9.93 6.32 -1.73
CA LEU A 69 -11.11 6.46 -2.60
C LEU A 69 -11.30 5.23 -3.49
N LEU A 70 -10.24 4.77 -4.16
CA LEU A 70 -10.30 3.59 -5.03
C LEU A 70 -10.68 2.33 -4.24
N THR A 71 -10.19 2.21 -3.00
CA THR A 71 -10.53 1.11 -2.09
C THR A 71 -11.99 1.17 -1.68
N GLY A 72 -12.48 2.35 -1.27
CA GLY A 72 -13.88 2.56 -0.90
C GLY A 72 -14.86 2.29 -2.05
N LEU A 73 -14.43 2.50 -3.30
CA LEU A 73 -15.19 2.17 -4.51
C LEU A 73 -15.05 0.69 -4.94
N GLY A 74 -14.23 -0.11 -4.27
CA GLY A 74 -13.97 -1.51 -4.62
C GLY A 74 -13.16 -1.70 -5.92
N LEU A 75 -12.47 -0.64 -6.39
CA LEU A 75 -11.70 -0.67 -7.64
C LEU A 75 -10.23 -1.05 -7.42
N PHE A 76 -9.68 -0.78 -6.24
CA PHE A 76 -8.26 -0.95 -5.96
C PHE A 76 -7.81 -2.41 -6.11
N ASP A 77 -8.59 -3.37 -5.63
CA ASP A 77 -8.26 -4.80 -5.69
C ASP A 77 -8.20 -5.32 -7.14
N ASN A 78 -9.07 -4.82 -8.01
CA ASN A 78 -9.03 -5.15 -9.43
C ASN A 78 -7.74 -4.64 -10.10
N LEU A 79 -7.30 -3.45 -9.72
CA LEU A 79 -6.03 -2.88 -10.20
C LEU A 79 -4.83 -3.67 -9.67
N VAL A 80 -4.84 -4.08 -8.39
CA VAL A 80 -3.78 -4.91 -7.80
C VAL A 80 -3.68 -6.27 -8.48
N GLN A 81 -4.78 -6.88 -8.88
CA GLN A 81 -4.76 -8.14 -9.63
C GLN A 81 -4.02 -8.03 -10.97
N ILE A 82 -4.01 -6.85 -11.59
CA ILE A 82 -3.33 -6.60 -12.87
C ILE A 82 -1.87 -6.17 -12.63
N PHE A 83 -1.66 -5.20 -11.75
CA PHE A 83 -0.38 -4.50 -11.56
C PHE A 83 0.45 -5.04 -10.39
N GLY A 84 -0.13 -5.88 -9.53
CA GLY A 84 0.57 -6.58 -8.46
C GLY A 84 1.35 -5.65 -7.52
N ALA A 85 2.60 -6.02 -7.26
CA ALA A 85 3.47 -5.32 -6.32
C ALA A 85 3.73 -3.84 -6.69
N GLY A 86 3.69 -3.47 -7.97
CA GLY A 86 3.91 -2.10 -8.42
C GLY A 86 2.90 -1.09 -7.87
N LEU A 87 1.68 -1.54 -7.61
CA LEU A 87 0.64 -0.72 -6.98
C LEU A 87 0.55 -0.96 -5.46
N PHE A 88 0.88 -2.18 -5.01
CA PHE A 88 0.69 -2.59 -3.62
C PHE A 88 1.87 -2.23 -2.69
N VAL A 89 3.10 -2.17 -3.19
CA VAL A 89 4.30 -1.86 -2.38
C VAL A 89 4.39 -0.39 -1.99
N PRO A 90 4.04 0.60 -2.85
CA PRO A 90 4.06 2.01 -2.46
C PRO A 90 3.07 2.34 -1.33
N ILE A 91 3.06 3.61 -0.89
CA ILE A 91 2.14 4.13 0.14
C ILE A 91 0.66 3.85 -0.17
N THR A 92 0.33 3.68 -1.44
CA THR A 92 -1.00 3.33 -1.94
C THR A 92 -1.49 1.99 -1.40
N GLY A 93 -0.63 0.99 -1.32
CA GLY A 93 -0.99 -0.31 -0.73
C GLY A 93 -1.20 -0.26 0.77
N PHE A 94 -0.40 0.52 1.50
CA PHE A 94 -0.63 0.75 2.92
C PHE A 94 -1.97 1.44 3.16
N SER A 95 -2.28 2.49 2.40
CA SER A 95 -3.56 3.18 2.47
C SER A 95 -4.74 2.24 2.16
N ASN A 96 -4.61 1.40 1.12
CA ASN A 96 -5.60 0.38 0.80
C ASN A 96 -5.83 -0.58 1.98
N ALA A 97 -4.76 -1.10 2.58
CA ALA A 97 -4.88 -2.04 3.69
C ALA A 97 -5.59 -1.41 4.90
N VAL A 98 -5.22 -0.18 5.28
CA VAL A 98 -5.85 0.55 6.39
C VAL A 98 -7.33 0.86 6.09
N CYS A 99 -7.63 1.27 4.86
CA CYS A 99 -9.00 1.55 4.43
C CYS A 99 -9.86 0.28 4.39
N SER A 100 -9.31 -0.85 3.93
CA SER A 100 -10.00 -2.14 3.91
C SER A 100 -10.35 -2.62 5.31
N GLU A 101 -9.43 -2.51 6.27
CA GLU A 101 -9.70 -2.80 7.68
C GLU A 101 -10.85 -1.92 8.23
N ALA A 102 -10.84 -0.63 7.89
CA ALA A 102 -11.92 0.28 8.29
C ALA A 102 -13.29 -0.15 7.76
N LEU A 103 -13.33 -0.57 6.49
CA LEU A 103 -14.57 -1.00 5.83
C LEU A 103 -15.08 -2.35 6.36
N GLU A 104 -14.18 -3.28 6.65
CA GLU A 104 -14.53 -4.60 7.18
C GLU A 104 -15.17 -4.52 8.55
N TYR A 105 -14.64 -3.68 9.42
CA TYR A 105 -15.08 -3.55 10.80
C TYR A 105 -16.07 -2.40 11.08
N ILE A 106 -16.66 -1.81 10.04
CA ILE A 106 -17.59 -0.69 10.19
C ILE A 106 -18.83 -1.06 11.02
N SER A 107 -19.27 -2.32 10.96
CA SER A 107 -20.42 -2.83 11.73
C SER A 107 -20.17 -2.94 13.23
N GLU A 108 -18.92 -2.99 13.67
CA GLU A 108 -18.52 -3.09 15.07
C GLU A 108 -18.41 -1.71 15.77
N GLY A 109 -18.66 -0.63 15.01
CA GLY A 109 -18.67 0.73 15.49
C GLY A 109 -17.34 1.49 15.30
N PRO A 110 -17.36 2.82 15.50
CA PRO A 110 -16.25 3.69 15.09
C PRO A 110 -14.99 3.54 15.94
N ILE A 111 -15.09 3.21 17.21
CA ILE A 111 -13.93 3.15 18.12
C ILE A 111 -13.35 1.75 18.17
N TYR A 112 -14.13 0.75 18.55
CA TYR A 112 -13.67 -0.63 18.74
C TYR A 112 -13.54 -1.40 17.43
N GLY A 113 -14.39 -1.11 16.45
CA GLY A 113 -14.32 -1.66 15.11
C GLY A 113 -13.30 -0.93 14.25
N VAL A 114 -13.71 0.18 13.67
CA VAL A 114 -12.92 0.93 12.67
C VAL A 114 -11.58 1.39 13.25
N GLY A 115 -11.59 2.18 14.32
CA GLY A 115 -10.38 2.77 14.87
C GLY A 115 -9.38 1.72 15.36
N ALA A 116 -9.83 0.76 16.17
CA ALA A 116 -8.95 -0.27 16.73
C ALA A 116 -8.24 -1.09 15.64
N ASN A 117 -8.94 -1.50 14.59
CA ASN A 117 -8.37 -2.33 13.53
C ASN A 117 -7.45 -1.54 12.59
N MET A 118 -7.80 -0.29 12.24
CA MET A 118 -6.89 0.61 11.51
C MET A 118 -5.57 0.80 12.26
N PHE A 119 -5.62 1.09 13.57
CA PHE A 119 -4.43 1.27 14.38
C PHE A 119 -3.65 -0.02 14.63
N LYS A 120 -4.31 -1.16 14.70
CA LYS A 120 -3.65 -2.48 14.79
C LYS A 120 -2.73 -2.72 13.59
N LEU A 121 -3.21 -2.41 12.38
CA LEU A 121 -2.43 -2.55 11.16
C LEU A 121 -1.34 -1.46 11.08
N ALA A 122 -1.69 -0.19 11.24
CA ALA A 122 -0.75 0.92 11.19
C ALA A 122 0.33 0.80 12.27
N GLY A 123 -0.06 0.42 13.49
CA GLY A 123 0.85 0.24 14.62
C GLY A 123 1.90 -0.85 14.38
N SER A 124 1.52 -1.97 13.77
CA SER A 124 2.49 -3.03 13.43
C SER A 124 3.55 -2.54 12.43
N VAL A 125 3.14 -1.84 11.37
CA VAL A 125 4.06 -1.29 10.36
C VAL A 125 5.01 -0.26 10.98
N LEU A 126 4.49 0.67 11.78
CA LEU A 126 5.30 1.68 12.47
C LEU A 126 6.30 1.04 13.43
N THR A 127 5.87 0.05 14.23
CA THR A 127 6.74 -0.64 15.19
C THR A 127 7.90 -1.34 14.50
N TYR A 128 7.62 -2.12 13.45
CA TYR A 128 8.68 -2.79 12.69
C TYR A 128 9.58 -1.81 11.95
N GLY A 129 9.02 -0.72 11.41
CA GLY A 129 9.79 0.33 10.74
C GLY A 129 10.77 1.02 11.69
N ILE A 130 10.31 1.43 12.87
CA ILE A 130 11.16 2.07 13.90
C ILE A 130 12.23 1.10 14.38
N PHE A 131 11.86 -0.13 14.71
CA PHE A 131 12.81 -1.15 15.20
C PHE A 131 13.90 -1.44 14.17
N THR A 132 13.53 -1.61 12.90
CA THR A 132 14.49 -1.82 11.82
C THR A 132 15.41 -0.61 11.61
N SER A 133 14.86 0.61 11.68
CA SER A 133 15.66 1.84 11.58
C SER A 133 16.70 1.96 12.68
N ILE A 134 16.34 1.60 13.92
CA ILE A 134 17.29 1.61 15.07
C ILE A 134 18.42 0.61 14.81
N ILE A 135 18.11 -0.61 14.39
CA ILE A 135 19.14 -1.63 14.11
C ILE A 135 20.07 -1.17 13.00
N LEU A 136 19.54 -0.67 11.89
CA LEU A 136 20.34 -0.20 10.76
C LEU A 136 21.21 1.00 11.15
N SER A 137 20.69 1.92 11.98
CA SER A 137 21.45 3.06 12.48
C SER A 137 22.60 2.64 13.38
N LEU A 138 22.39 1.64 14.26
CA LEU A 138 23.48 1.09 15.10
C LEU A 138 24.56 0.39 14.25
N ILE A 139 24.15 -0.40 13.26
CA ILE A 139 25.08 -1.03 12.32
C ILE A 139 25.89 0.03 11.58
N TYR A 140 25.24 1.06 11.05
CA TYR A 140 25.90 2.15 10.35
C TYR A 140 26.95 2.85 11.23
N LEU A 141 26.62 3.10 12.50
CA LEU A 141 27.55 3.72 13.46
C LEU A 141 28.80 2.87 13.76
N LEU A 142 28.68 1.53 13.62
CA LEU A 142 29.82 0.63 13.84
C LEU A 142 30.80 0.59 12.66
N PHE A 143 30.36 1.00 11.46
CA PHE A 143 31.18 0.99 10.24
C PHE A 143 31.76 2.36 9.85
N ILE A 144 31.42 3.42 10.59
CA ILE A 144 31.98 4.77 10.47
C ILE A 144 32.85 5.11 11.68
#